data_85aa11d0774a8411cd87ee658f918432
#
_entry.id   85aa11d0774a8411cd87ee658f918432
#
_cell.length_a   1.000
_cell.length_b   1.000
_cell.length_c   1.000
_cell.angle_alpha   90.00
_cell.angle_beta   90.00
_cell.angle_gamma   90.00
#
_symmetry.space_group_name_H-M   'P 1'
#
loop_
_entity.id
_entity.type
_entity.pdbx_description
1 polymer ?
#
loop_
_entity_poly.entity_id
_entity_poly.type
_entity_poly.pdbx_seq_one_letter_code
_entity_poly.pdbx_strand_id
1 'polypeptide(L)'
;MSRLTLVELSDLPRKPHACPPEVERSWARLVATHKSVGGLFTTLNELRAGQDDMRGAVSETHRDQARAAIVFTAAGIDACLRTLLRDSLHTLLSTVGDAHGAFVAHFMANRLAGDMTKATKQAVVDIDPRSALIDLYVEDLAGSSIQGGSDLIRCRNALGLKQEPALDDQILKGHQPFFNARHEVVHELDLVDPSGRGTRGRRHRDLAAVGGQCDGALQLLHAFIAPTARAVKSARRTMGLSTL
;
A
#
# COMPACT_ATOMS: atom_id res chain seq x y z
N MET A 1 -13.74 -25.42 27.68
CA MET A 1 -13.34 -24.00 27.64
C MET A 1 -12.96 -23.67 26.22
N SER A 2 -13.67 -22.80 25.54
CA SER A 2 -13.27 -22.33 24.19
C SER A 2 -12.01 -21.51 24.36
N ARG A 3 -10.94 -21.87 23.60
CA ARG A 3 -9.65 -21.17 23.63
C ARG A 3 -9.84 -19.81 22.94
N LEU A 4 -9.37 -18.73 23.56
CA LEU A 4 -9.40 -17.41 22.94
C LEU A 4 -8.65 -17.46 21.62
N THR A 5 -9.31 -17.14 20.50
CA THR A 5 -8.64 -16.97 19.21
C THR A 5 -7.93 -15.61 19.23
N LEU A 6 -6.60 -15.63 19.20
CA LEU A 6 -5.78 -14.43 19.14
C LEU A 6 -5.87 -13.82 17.75
N VAL A 7 -5.77 -12.50 17.68
CA VAL A 7 -5.59 -11.75 16.41
C VAL A 7 -4.12 -11.41 16.30
N GLU A 8 -3.45 -12.00 15.32
CA GLU A 8 -2.00 -11.86 15.14
C GLU A 8 -1.69 -11.62 13.67
N LEU A 9 -0.55 -10.98 13.44
CA LEU A 9 0.03 -10.85 12.10
C LEU A 9 1.03 -11.99 11.88
N SER A 10 1.11 -12.45 10.64
CA SER A 10 2.20 -13.32 10.22
C SER A 10 3.53 -12.57 10.26
N ASP A 11 4.63 -13.28 10.46
CA ASP A 11 5.95 -12.70 10.34
C ASP A 11 6.17 -12.10 8.94
N LEU A 12 6.82 -10.94 8.89
CA LEU A 12 7.23 -10.40 7.61
C LEU A 12 8.27 -11.31 6.97
N PRO A 13 8.18 -11.52 5.64
CA PRO A 13 9.26 -12.17 4.91
C PRO A 13 10.58 -11.43 5.11
N ARG A 14 11.68 -12.10 4.82
CA ARG A 14 13.01 -11.49 4.97
C ARG A 14 13.18 -10.29 4.04
N LYS A 15 13.90 -9.26 4.54
CA LYS A 15 14.32 -8.13 3.72
C LYS A 15 14.98 -8.63 2.44
N PRO A 16 14.69 -8.02 1.27
CA PRO A 16 15.38 -8.38 0.04
C PRO A 16 16.91 -8.33 0.22
N HIS A 17 17.60 -9.39 -0.19
CA HIS A 17 19.06 -9.47 -0.08
C HIS A 17 19.73 -8.32 -0.86
N ALA A 18 20.73 -7.65 -0.26
CA ALA A 18 21.37 -6.45 -0.81
C ALA A 18 20.32 -5.44 -1.34
N CYS A 19 19.42 -5.00 -0.45
CA CYS A 19 18.34 -4.09 -0.77
C CYS A 19 18.90 -2.79 -1.34
N PRO A 20 18.51 -2.37 -2.56
CA PRO A 20 19.03 -1.13 -3.13
C PRO A 20 18.49 0.09 -2.38
N PRO A 21 19.25 1.21 -2.34
CA PRO A 21 18.87 2.44 -1.61
C PRO A 21 17.47 2.94 -1.96
N GLU A 22 17.06 2.80 -3.22
CA GLU A 22 15.76 3.20 -3.74
C GLU A 22 14.59 2.42 -3.11
N VAL A 23 14.86 1.31 -2.43
CA VAL A 23 13.83 0.45 -1.82
C VAL A 23 13.92 0.45 -0.28
N GLU A 24 15.04 0.88 0.28
CA GLU A 24 15.32 0.89 1.73
C GLU A 24 14.23 1.60 2.54
N ARG A 25 13.83 2.80 2.13
CA ARG A 25 12.83 3.58 2.86
C ARG A 25 11.45 2.92 2.84
N SER A 26 11.07 2.29 1.73
CA SER A 26 9.81 1.56 1.63
C SER A 26 9.81 0.32 2.52
N TRP A 27 10.92 -0.41 2.56
CA TRP A 27 11.08 -1.53 3.50
C TRP A 27 10.98 -1.08 4.95
N ALA A 28 11.66 0.01 5.33
CA ALA A 28 11.58 0.55 6.70
C ALA A 28 10.15 0.94 7.08
N ARG A 29 9.37 1.52 6.14
CA ARG A 29 7.94 1.85 6.34
C ARG A 29 7.09 0.60 6.54
N LEU A 30 7.31 -0.45 5.75
CA LEU A 30 6.62 -1.73 5.93
C LEU A 30 6.88 -2.29 7.34
N VAL A 31 8.14 -2.36 7.76
CA VAL A 31 8.52 -2.86 9.10
C VAL A 31 7.89 -2.04 10.21
N ALA A 32 7.93 -0.71 10.10
CA ALA A 32 7.33 0.18 11.09
C ALA A 32 5.82 0.01 11.16
N THR A 33 5.14 -0.11 10.02
CA THR A 33 3.69 -0.35 9.97
C THR A 33 3.33 -1.69 10.59
N HIS A 34 4.03 -2.76 10.21
CA HIS A 34 3.82 -4.09 10.76
C HIS A 34 3.96 -4.10 12.29
N LYS A 35 5.03 -3.46 12.81
CA LYS A 35 5.24 -3.32 14.25
C LYS A 35 4.10 -2.57 14.95
N SER A 36 3.64 -1.46 14.36
CA SER A 36 2.55 -0.65 14.93
C SER A 36 1.24 -1.41 14.96
N VAL A 37 0.87 -2.08 13.85
CA VAL A 37 -0.36 -2.88 13.76
C VAL A 37 -0.29 -4.10 14.67
N GLY A 38 0.86 -4.78 14.73
CA GLY A 38 1.10 -5.89 15.66
C GLY A 38 0.92 -5.46 17.12
N GLY A 39 1.43 -4.27 17.48
CA GLY A 39 1.22 -3.70 18.82
C GLY A 39 -0.26 -3.46 19.15
N LEU A 40 -1.06 -2.97 18.19
CA LEU A 40 -2.50 -2.81 18.37
C LEU A 40 -3.20 -4.16 18.61
N PHE A 41 -2.81 -5.20 17.88
CA PHE A 41 -3.38 -6.55 18.09
C PHE A 41 -2.92 -7.19 19.41
N THR A 42 -1.67 -6.95 19.83
CA THR A 42 -1.19 -7.37 21.16
C THR A 42 -2.05 -6.75 22.24
N THR A 43 -2.23 -5.42 22.22
CA THR A 43 -3.11 -4.72 23.18
C THR A 43 -4.55 -5.22 23.13
N LEU A 44 -5.09 -5.46 21.94
CA LEU A 44 -6.43 -6.04 21.77
C LEU A 44 -6.55 -7.42 22.44
N ASN A 45 -5.56 -8.29 22.26
CA ASN A 45 -5.54 -9.62 22.83
C ASN A 45 -5.42 -9.58 24.37
N GLU A 46 -4.58 -8.67 24.90
CA GLU A 46 -4.43 -8.44 26.34
C GLU A 46 -5.74 -7.96 26.98
N LEU A 47 -6.42 -6.99 26.39
CA LEU A 47 -7.71 -6.49 26.83
C LEU A 47 -8.77 -7.62 26.85
N ARG A 48 -8.78 -8.48 25.84
CA ARG A 48 -9.69 -9.63 25.77
C ARG A 48 -9.36 -10.70 26.81
N ALA A 49 -8.08 -10.96 27.05
CA ALA A 49 -7.65 -11.94 28.05
C ALA A 49 -7.95 -11.50 29.49
N GLY A 50 -7.98 -10.19 29.75
CA GLY A 50 -8.30 -9.62 31.06
C GLY A 50 -9.81 -9.55 31.36
N GLN A 51 -10.71 -10.00 30.48
CA GLN A 51 -12.14 -10.06 30.75
C GLN A 51 -12.50 -11.33 31.53
N ASP A 52 -13.21 -11.18 32.64
CA ASP A 52 -13.64 -12.31 33.51
C ASP A 52 -14.61 -13.25 32.77
N ASP A 53 -15.40 -12.74 31.83
CA ASP A 53 -16.32 -13.54 31.00
C ASP A 53 -15.86 -13.55 29.53
N MET A 54 -15.14 -14.61 29.18
CA MET A 54 -14.70 -14.90 27.80
C MET A 54 -15.87 -15.16 26.82
N ARG A 55 -17.11 -15.28 27.30
CA ARG A 55 -18.33 -15.43 26.48
C ARG A 55 -19.01 -14.11 26.21
N GLY A 56 -18.54 -13.02 26.83
CA GLY A 56 -19.06 -11.67 26.64
C GLY A 56 -18.91 -11.16 25.23
N ALA A 57 -19.85 -10.30 24.79
CA ALA A 57 -19.76 -9.62 23.54
C ALA A 57 -18.49 -8.76 23.49
N VAL A 58 -17.79 -8.76 22.36
CA VAL A 58 -16.64 -7.89 22.11
C VAL A 58 -17.05 -6.43 22.35
N SER A 59 -16.40 -5.75 23.31
CA SER A 59 -16.72 -4.38 23.67
C SER A 59 -16.38 -3.41 22.52
N GLU A 60 -16.97 -2.21 22.54
CA GLU A 60 -16.63 -1.17 21.56
C GLU A 60 -15.16 -0.78 21.64
N THR A 61 -14.52 -0.80 22.82
CA THR A 61 -13.08 -0.55 22.97
C THR A 61 -12.24 -1.54 22.15
N HIS A 62 -12.58 -2.84 22.19
CA HIS A 62 -11.88 -3.85 21.38
C HIS A 62 -12.08 -3.63 19.89
N ARG A 63 -13.29 -3.24 19.49
CA ARG A 63 -13.58 -2.92 18.08
C ARG A 63 -12.86 -1.66 17.63
N ASP A 64 -12.68 -0.67 18.50
CA ASP A 64 -11.93 0.55 18.19
C ASP A 64 -10.43 0.25 17.96
N GLN A 65 -9.83 -0.70 18.69
CA GLN A 65 -8.48 -1.18 18.40
C GLN A 65 -8.39 -1.82 17.01
N ALA A 66 -9.38 -2.64 16.64
CA ALA A 66 -9.44 -3.25 15.30
C ALA A 66 -9.63 -2.19 14.20
N ARG A 67 -10.48 -1.17 14.42
CA ARG A 67 -10.64 -0.03 13.48
C ARG A 67 -9.33 0.74 13.32
N ALA A 68 -8.64 1.01 14.43
CA ALA A 68 -7.33 1.65 14.40
C ALA A 68 -6.32 0.83 13.58
N ALA A 69 -6.30 -0.50 13.73
CA ALA A 69 -5.42 -1.36 12.95
C ALA A 69 -5.68 -1.25 11.44
N ILE A 70 -6.95 -1.20 10.99
CA ILE A 70 -7.32 -0.98 9.60
C ILE A 70 -6.74 0.35 9.09
N VAL A 71 -6.94 1.44 9.85
CA VAL A 71 -6.48 2.79 9.46
C VAL A 71 -4.95 2.86 9.39
N PHE A 72 -4.24 2.30 10.38
CA PHE A 72 -2.78 2.27 10.39
C PHE A 72 -2.21 1.43 9.25
N THR A 73 -2.82 0.27 8.97
CA THR A 73 -2.42 -0.58 7.83
C THR A 73 -2.59 0.17 6.52
N ALA A 74 -3.74 0.83 6.30
CA ALA A 74 -4.00 1.59 5.08
C ALA A 74 -3.04 2.78 4.91
N ALA A 75 -2.75 3.51 6.00
CA ALA A 75 -1.75 4.58 5.98
C ALA A 75 -0.35 4.04 5.65
N GLY A 76 -0.01 2.85 6.16
CA GLY A 76 1.23 2.16 5.84
C GLY A 76 1.33 1.77 4.36
N ILE A 77 0.25 1.25 3.76
CA ILE A 77 0.18 0.94 2.33
C ILE A 77 0.47 2.19 1.50
N ASP A 78 -0.28 3.26 1.77
CA ASP A 78 -0.13 4.53 1.06
C ASP A 78 1.30 5.06 1.18
N ALA A 79 1.83 5.18 2.40
CA ALA A 79 3.16 5.69 2.65
C ALA A 79 4.26 4.82 2.03
N CYS A 80 4.12 3.50 2.07
CA CYS A 80 5.09 2.55 1.55
C CYS A 80 5.14 2.61 0.01
N LEU A 81 4.00 2.48 -0.67
CA LEU A 81 3.93 2.44 -2.13
C LEU A 81 4.28 3.80 -2.76
N ARG A 82 3.82 4.91 -2.19
CA ARG A 82 4.23 6.25 -2.67
C ARG A 82 5.72 6.47 -2.54
N THR A 83 6.33 5.99 -1.46
CA THR A 83 7.79 6.05 -1.29
C THR A 83 8.48 5.16 -2.31
N LEU A 84 7.98 3.94 -2.52
CA LEU A 84 8.55 3.01 -3.50
C LEU A 84 8.53 3.60 -4.92
N LEU A 85 7.42 4.23 -5.32
CA LEU A 85 7.31 4.92 -6.61
C LEU A 85 8.31 6.07 -6.73
N ARG A 86 8.35 6.98 -5.73
CA ARG A 86 9.23 8.14 -5.75
C ARG A 86 10.70 7.78 -5.83
N ASP A 87 11.11 6.75 -5.07
CA ASP A 87 12.52 6.41 -4.93
C ASP A 87 13.03 5.54 -6.09
N SER A 88 12.15 4.71 -6.71
CA SER A 88 12.60 3.70 -7.69
C SER A 88 12.34 4.07 -9.15
N LEU A 89 11.35 4.93 -9.46
CA LEU A 89 10.95 5.15 -10.86
C LEU A 89 12.04 5.78 -11.71
N HIS A 90 12.83 6.72 -11.20
CA HIS A 90 13.95 7.28 -11.96
C HIS A 90 14.94 6.20 -12.41
N THR A 91 15.31 5.29 -11.50
CA THR A 91 16.20 4.18 -11.82
C THR A 91 15.55 3.18 -12.78
N LEU A 92 14.29 2.81 -12.56
CA LEU A 92 13.58 1.86 -13.42
C LEU A 92 13.38 2.40 -14.84
N LEU A 93 13.09 3.68 -14.97
CA LEU A 93 12.86 4.34 -16.25
C LEU A 93 14.15 4.72 -16.99
N SER A 94 15.31 4.54 -16.38
CA SER A 94 16.61 4.71 -17.04
C SER A 94 16.93 3.58 -18.02
N THR A 95 16.18 2.48 -18.00
CA THR A 95 16.32 1.34 -18.90
C THR A 95 15.02 1.07 -19.65
N VAL A 96 15.11 0.43 -20.81
CA VAL A 96 13.93 -0.01 -21.57
C VAL A 96 13.39 -1.29 -20.93
N GLY A 97 12.08 -1.28 -20.59
CA GLY A 97 11.40 -2.42 -19.96
C GLY A 97 9.92 -2.12 -19.71
N ASP A 98 9.25 -2.97 -18.95
CA ASP A 98 7.79 -2.87 -18.69
C ASP A 98 7.41 -1.55 -18.01
N ALA A 99 8.22 -1.05 -17.07
CA ALA A 99 8.03 0.26 -16.45
C ALA A 99 8.08 1.39 -17.49
N HIS A 100 9.03 1.34 -18.43
CA HIS A 100 9.12 2.31 -19.51
C HIS A 100 7.88 2.27 -20.42
N GLY A 101 7.41 1.07 -20.77
CA GLY A 101 6.16 0.92 -21.54
C GLY A 101 4.95 1.54 -20.84
N ALA A 102 4.83 1.35 -19.52
CA ALA A 102 3.75 1.95 -18.71
C ALA A 102 3.86 3.49 -18.67
N PHE A 103 5.07 4.03 -18.53
CA PHE A 103 5.35 5.47 -18.59
C PHE A 103 4.92 6.08 -19.92
N VAL A 104 5.35 5.49 -21.06
CA VAL A 104 4.97 5.95 -22.39
C VAL A 104 3.45 5.91 -22.58
N ALA A 105 2.80 4.80 -22.21
CA ALA A 105 1.34 4.66 -22.30
C ALA A 105 0.62 5.72 -21.47
N HIS A 106 1.09 6.01 -20.25
CA HIS A 106 0.51 7.05 -19.39
C HIS A 106 0.59 8.43 -20.05
N PHE A 107 1.75 8.81 -20.59
CA PHE A 107 1.92 10.12 -21.25
C PHE A 107 1.06 10.24 -22.50
N MET A 108 1.03 9.20 -23.34
CA MET A 108 0.21 9.20 -24.56
C MET A 108 -1.28 9.36 -24.21
N ALA A 109 -1.77 8.68 -23.18
CA ALA A 109 -3.17 8.71 -22.81
C ALA A 109 -3.58 9.99 -22.04
N ASN A 110 -2.73 10.51 -21.15
CA ASN A 110 -3.13 11.50 -20.16
C ASN A 110 -2.51 12.87 -20.35
N ARG A 111 -1.38 12.98 -21.07
CA ARG A 111 -0.62 14.23 -21.19
C ARG A 111 -0.48 14.75 -22.61
N LEU A 112 -0.54 13.86 -23.60
CA LEU A 112 -0.35 14.19 -25.01
C LEU A 112 -1.61 13.97 -25.86
N ALA A 113 -2.65 13.36 -25.33
CA ALA A 113 -3.91 13.10 -26.06
C ALA A 113 -4.76 14.34 -26.35
N GLY A 114 -4.43 15.50 -25.78
CA GLY A 114 -5.12 16.77 -25.96
C GLY A 114 -4.17 17.95 -25.76
N ASP A 115 -4.70 19.08 -25.34
CA ASP A 115 -3.89 20.24 -25.03
C ASP A 115 -2.97 19.98 -23.85
N MET A 116 -1.66 20.13 -24.10
CA MET A 116 -0.67 19.95 -23.05
C MET A 116 -0.84 20.99 -21.94
N THR A 117 -0.82 20.53 -20.69
CA THR A 117 -0.84 21.43 -19.53
C THR A 117 0.41 22.30 -19.46
N LYS A 118 0.35 23.42 -18.72
CA LYS A 118 1.53 24.28 -18.51
C LYS A 118 2.71 23.49 -17.95
N ALA A 119 2.48 22.60 -16.98
CA ALA A 119 3.51 21.75 -16.38
C ALA A 119 4.17 20.82 -17.41
N THR A 120 3.38 20.19 -18.29
CA THR A 120 3.90 19.34 -19.36
C THR A 120 4.74 20.13 -20.35
N LYS A 121 4.28 21.33 -20.77
CA LYS A 121 5.03 22.23 -21.67
C LYS A 121 6.37 22.64 -21.04
N GLN A 122 6.39 22.98 -19.76
CA GLN A 122 7.62 23.31 -19.04
C GLN A 122 8.60 22.14 -18.98
N ALA A 123 8.11 20.94 -18.65
CA ALA A 123 8.95 19.74 -18.59
C ALA A 123 9.59 19.38 -19.94
N VAL A 124 8.88 19.59 -21.06
CA VAL A 124 9.41 19.32 -22.42
C VAL A 124 10.56 20.25 -22.79
N VAL A 125 10.55 21.51 -22.31
CA VAL A 125 11.59 22.50 -22.59
C VAL A 125 12.62 22.64 -21.48
N ASP A 126 12.60 21.75 -20.48
CA ASP A 126 13.58 21.73 -19.39
C ASP A 126 14.99 21.40 -19.89
N ILE A 127 16.02 21.70 -19.09
CA ILE A 127 17.43 21.33 -19.38
C ILE A 127 17.57 19.80 -19.42
N ASP A 128 16.83 19.08 -18.56
CA ASP A 128 16.70 17.64 -18.57
C ASP A 128 15.22 17.24 -18.73
N PRO A 129 14.69 17.27 -19.98
CA PRO A 129 13.28 16.98 -20.23
C PRO A 129 12.85 15.59 -19.74
N ARG A 130 13.75 14.61 -19.81
CA ARG A 130 13.46 13.24 -19.39
C ARG A 130 13.22 13.16 -17.88
N SER A 131 14.09 13.76 -17.09
CA SER A 131 13.94 13.81 -15.63
C SER A 131 12.67 14.56 -15.23
N ALA A 132 12.43 15.73 -15.82
CA ALA A 132 11.24 16.53 -15.57
C ALA A 132 9.92 15.79 -15.92
N LEU A 133 9.90 15.02 -17.00
CA LEU A 133 8.75 14.18 -17.35
C LEU A 133 8.56 13.01 -16.37
N ILE A 134 9.65 12.41 -15.90
CA ILE A 134 9.59 11.37 -14.85
C ILE A 134 9.04 11.97 -13.55
N ASP A 135 9.47 13.17 -13.16
CA ASP A 135 8.95 13.84 -11.97
C ASP A 135 7.44 14.09 -12.07
N LEU A 136 6.95 14.55 -13.22
CA LEU A 136 5.51 14.68 -13.46
C LEU A 136 4.76 13.33 -13.34
N TYR A 137 5.36 12.27 -13.87
CA TYR A 137 4.78 10.93 -13.75
C TYR A 137 4.71 10.45 -12.30
N VAL A 138 5.78 10.66 -11.55
CA VAL A 138 5.83 10.35 -10.11
C VAL A 138 4.76 11.12 -9.35
N GLU A 139 4.57 12.43 -9.68
CA GLU A 139 3.53 13.24 -9.03
C GLU A 139 2.13 12.75 -9.39
N ASP A 140 1.86 12.40 -10.63
CA ASP A 140 0.58 11.83 -11.06
C ASP A 140 0.23 10.52 -10.31
N LEU A 141 1.24 9.71 -10.02
CA LEU A 141 1.07 8.42 -9.35
C LEU A 141 1.03 8.53 -7.83
N ALA A 142 1.92 9.36 -7.27
CA ALA A 142 2.16 9.46 -5.84
C ALA A 142 1.62 10.76 -5.21
N GLY A 143 1.02 11.66 -5.98
CA GLY A 143 0.39 12.89 -5.51
C GLY A 143 -0.96 12.63 -4.81
N SER A 144 -1.68 11.59 -5.19
CA SER A 144 -2.93 11.16 -4.55
C SER A 144 -2.73 9.92 -3.67
N SER A 145 -3.64 9.71 -2.70
CA SER A 145 -3.62 8.52 -1.85
C SER A 145 -3.96 7.25 -2.62
N ILE A 146 -3.32 6.15 -2.23
CA ILE A 146 -3.59 4.79 -2.75
C ILE A 146 -4.71 4.18 -1.89
N GLN A 147 -5.92 4.07 -2.46
CA GLN A 147 -7.13 3.75 -1.69
C GLN A 147 -7.97 2.60 -2.27
N GLY A 148 -7.47 1.87 -3.25
CA GLY A 148 -8.23 0.79 -3.84
C GLY A 148 -7.41 -0.12 -4.75
N GLY A 149 -8.06 -1.21 -5.21
CA GLY A 149 -7.44 -2.18 -6.11
C GLY A 149 -6.97 -1.57 -7.43
N SER A 150 -7.68 -0.58 -7.97
CA SER A 150 -7.28 0.14 -9.18
C SER A 150 -5.97 0.93 -8.99
N ASP A 151 -5.78 1.53 -7.81
CA ASP A 151 -4.55 2.25 -7.50
C ASP A 151 -3.37 1.27 -7.34
N LEU A 152 -3.61 0.11 -6.72
CA LEU A 152 -2.62 -0.96 -6.64
C LEU A 152 -2.19 -1.45 -8.03
N ILE A 153 -3.14 -1.66 -8.94
CA ILE A 153 -2.86 -2.05 -10.33
C ILE A 153 -2.03 -0.96 -11.03
N ARG A 154 -2.37 0.31 -10.83
CA ARG A 154 -1.61 1.45 -11.37
C ARG A 154 -0.17 1.46 -10.86
N CYS A 155 0.05 1.27 -9.55
CA CYS A 155 1.37 1.17 -8.95
C CYS A 155 2.17 -0.02 -9.51
N ARG A 156 1.56 -1.21 -9.59
CA ARG A 156 2.18 -2.40 -10.17
C ARG A 156 2.66 -2.15 -11.61
N ASN A 157 1.79 -1.58 -12.44
CA ASN A 157 2.12 -1.31 -13.83
C ASN A 157 3.26 -0.28 -13.95
N ALA A 158 3.23 0.79 -13.15
CA ALA A 158 4.26 1.80 -13.13
C ALA A 158 5.63 1.25 -12.74
N LEU A 159 5.67 0.32 -11.79
CA LEU A 159 6.89 -0.37 -11.36
C LEU A 159 7.36 -1.48 -12.33
N GLY A 160 6.60 -1.75 -13.40
CA GLY A 160 6.93 -2.80 -14.38
C GLY A 160 6.74 -4.22 -13.85
N LEU A 161 5.86 -4.42 -12.86
CA LEU A 161 5.66 -5.69 -12.16
C LEU A 161 4.46 -6.50 -12.69
N LYS A 162 4.03 -6.27 -13.93
CA LYS A 162 2.84 -6.90 -14.50
C LYS A 162 2.92 -8.43 -14.56
N GLN A 163 4.14 -8.96 -14.65
CA GLN A 163 4.39 -10.41 -14.75
C GLN A 163 4.53 -11.11 -13.38
N GLU A 164 4.44 -10.37 -12.26
CA GLU A 164 4.54 -10.97 -10.92
C GLU A 164 3.21 -11.62 -10.53
N PRO A 165 3.15 -12.96 -10.36
CA PRO A 165 1.88 -13.65 -10.10
C PRO A 165 1.20 -13.21 -8.80
N ALA A 166 1.98 -12.86 -7.76
CA ALA A 166 1.46 -12.36 -6.49
C ALA A 166 0.80 -10.97 -6.60
N LEU A 167 0.93 -10.29 -7.73
CA LEU A 167 0.35 -8.98 -8.04
C LEU A 167 -0.65 -9.05 -9.21
N ASP A 168 -1.24 -10.22 -9.45
CA ASP A 168 -2.30 -10.35 -10.46
C ASP A 168 -3.49 -9.43 -10.18
N ASP A 169 -4.18 -9.01 -11.23
CA ASP A 169 -5.32 -8.10 -11.16
C ASP A 169 -6.41 -8.58 -10.19
N GLN A 170 -6.67 -9.90 -10.16
CA GLN A 170 -7.68 -10.47 -9.29
C GLN A 170 -7.25 -10.39 -7.82
N ILE A 171 -5.98 -10.65 -7.53
CA ILE A 171 -5.41 -10.52 -6.19
C ILE A 171 -5.50 -9.08 -5.72
N LEU A 172 -5.05 -8.12 -6.56
CA LEU A 172 -5.07 -6.70 -6.22
C LEU A 172 -6.49 -6.17 -5.99
N LYS A 173 -7.44 -6.55 -6.83
CA LYS A 173 -8.87 -6.24 -6.67
C LYS A 173 -9.46 -6.92 -5.42
N GLY A 174 -8.96 -8.09 -5.04
CA GLY A 174 -9.35 -8.81 -3.83
C GLY A 174 -9.12 -8.03 -2.53
N HIS A 175 -8.26 -7.01 -2.53
CA HIS A 175 -8.07 -6.11 -1.39
C HIS A 175 -9.12 -4.99 -1.29
N GLN A 176 -10.06 -4.86 -2.25
CA GLN A 176 -11.09 -3.83 -2.20
C GLN A 176 -11.94 -3.85 -0.92
N PRO A 177 -12.35 -4.99 -0.33
CA PRO A 177 -13.07 -5.02 0.94
C PRO A 177 -12.29 -4.36 2.09
N PHE A 178 -10.96 -4.50 2.15
CA PHE A 178 -10.11 -3.80 3.12
C PHE A 178 -10.16 -2.28 2.95
N PHE A 179 -10.06 -1.78 1.72
CA PHE A 179 -10.14 -0.34 1.44
C PHE A 179 -11.54 0.21 1.72
N ASN A 180 -12.60 -0.55 1.44
CA ASN A 180 -13.97 -0.18 1.79
C ASN A 180 -14.12 -0.09 3.32
N ALA A 181 -13.59 -1.05 4.07
CA ALA A 181 -13.60 -1.01 5.53
C ALA A 181 -12.87 0.23 6.08
N ARG A 182 -11.69 0.57 5.51
CA ARG A 182 -10.97 1.81 5.85
C ARG A 182 -11.81 3.05 5.54
N HIS A 183 -12.46 3.11 4.37
CA HIS A 183 -13.30 4.24 3.99
C HIS A 183 -14.44 4.45 5.00
N GLU A 184 -15.16 3.39 5.33
CA GLU A 184 -16.24 3.41 6.32
C GLU A 184 -15.77 3.87 7.71
N VAL A 185 -14.59 3.40 8.16
CA VAL A 185 -14.03 3.83 9.45
C VAL A 185 -13.64 5.31 9.43
N VAL A 186 -12.95 5.77 8.39
CA VAL A 186 -12.37 7.12 8.36
C VAL A 186 -13.42 8.19 8.07
N HIS A 187 -14.36 7.92 7.18
CA HIS A 187 -15.30 8.94 6.68
C HIS A 187 -16.69 8.82 7.30
N GLU A 188 -17.08 7.62 7.75
CA GLU A 188 -18.41 7.35 8.28
C GLU A 188 -18.40 6.97 9.77
N LEU A 189 -17.23 7.01 10.45
CA LEU A 189 -17.05 6.53 11.84
C LEU A 189 -17.56 5.11 12.04
N ASP A 190 -17.54 4.30 10.97
CA ASP A 190 -18.03 2.92 10.93
C ASP A 190 -19.53 2.78 11.30
N LEU A 191 -20.32 3.82 11.04
CA LEU A 191 -21.76 3.82 11.30
C LEU A 191 -22.49 2.95 10.27
N VAL A 192 -23.52 2.22 10.71
CA VAL A 192 -24.40 1.43 9.82
C VAL A 192 -25.18 2.34 8.89
N ASP A 193 -25.69 3.45 9.45
CA ASP A 193 -26.38 4.51 8.70
C ASP A 193 -25.78 5.87 9.07
N PRO A 194 -24.81 6.37 8.31
CA PRO A 194 -24.17 7.66 8.60
C PRO A 194 -25.11 8.86 8.40
N SER A 195 -26.19 8.70 7.63
CA SER A 195 -27.21 9.75 7.39
C SER A 195 -28.42 9.66 8.30
N GLY A 196 -28.55 8.57 9.05
CA GLY A 196 -29.71 8.28 9.90
C GLY A 196 -29.85 9.22 11.09
N ARG A 197 -31.12 9.47 11.51
CA ARG A 197 -31.47 10.28 12.68
C ARG A 197 -31.62 9.49 13.98
N GLY A 198 -31.47 8.15 13.93
CA GLY A 198 -31.67 7.24 15.07
C GLY A 198 -30.39 6.95 15.86
N THR A 199 -30.46 5.96 16.78
CA THR A 199 -29.29 5.41 17.46
C THR A 199 -28.30 4.89 16.43
N ARG A 200 -27.14 5.50 16.40
CA ARG A 200 -26.10 5.25 15.41
C ARG A 200 -25.30 3.98 15.81
N GLY A 201 -25.86 2.82 15.49
CA GLY A 201 -25.11 1.57 15.63
C GLY A 201 -23.88 1.57 14.72
N ARG A 202 -22.74 1.13 15.25
CA ARG A 202 -21.54 0.89 14.46
C ARG A 202 -21.58 -0.50 13.82
N ARG A 203 -20.97 -0.65 12.64
CA ARG A 203 -20.85 -1.94 11.97
C ARG A 203 -20.13 -2.96 12.85
N HIS A 204 -20.65 -4.17 12.90
CA HIS A 204 -19.98 -5.27 13.53
C HIS A 204 -18.83 -5.76 12.65
N ARG A 205 -17.61 -5.70 13.17
CA ARG A 205 -16.42 -6.24 12.50
C ARG A 205 -15.93 -7.47 13.24
N ASP A 206 -15.82 -8.56 12.51
CA ASP A 206 -15.18 -9.76 13.03
C ASP A 206 -13.68 -9.49 13.19
N LEU A 207 -13.14 -9.75 14.37
CA LEU A 207 -11.75 -9.44 14.72
C LEU A 207 -10.75 -10.28 13.92
N ALA A 208 -11.07 -11.56 13.69
CA ALA A 208 -10.20 -12.45 12.93
C ALA A 208 -10.18 -12.03 11.46
N ALA A 209 -11.33 -11.63 10.90
CA ALA A 209 -11.39 -11.09 9.53
C ALA A 209 -10.58 -9.79 9.39
N VAL A 210 -10.64 -8.88 10.37
CA VAL A 210 -9.81 -7.66 10.38
C VAL A 210 -8.33 -8.03 10.44
N GLY A 211 -7.95 -8.96 11.31
CA GLY A 211 -6.57 -9.46 11.39
C GLY A 211 -6.07 -9.99 10.06
N GLY A 212 -6.84 -10.89 9.43
CA GLY A 212 -6.50 -11.45 8.12
C GLY A 212 -6.42 -10.40 7.00
N GLN A 213 -7.30 -9.40 7.01
CA GLN A 213 -7.24 -8.30 6.04
C GLN A 213 -5.99 -7.43 6.22
N CYS A 214 -5.63 -7.07 7.46
CA CYS A 214 -4.42 -6.31 7.76
C CYS A 214 -3.16 -7.10 7.39
N ASP A 215 -3.11 -8.37 7.77
CA ASP A 215 -1.99 -9.26 7.45
C ASP A 215 -1.81 -9.41 5.93
N GLY A 216 -2.87 -9.75 5.21
CA GLY A 216 -2.82 -9.86 3.74
C GLY A 216 -2.36 -8.58 3.06
N ALA A 217 -2.77 -7.42 3.57
CA ALA A 217 -2.35 -6.11 3.05
C ALA A 217 -0.85 -5.84 3.30
N LEU A 218 -0.30 -6.25 4.45
CA LEU A 218 1.13 -6.13 4.76
C LEU A 218 1.99 -7.11 3.94
N GLN A 219 1.50 -8.35 3.75
CA GLN A 219 2.17 -9.32 2.86
C GLN A 219 2.17 -8.84 1.40
N LEU A 220 1.08 -8.19 0.96
CA LEU A 220 1.03 -7.56 -0.36
C LEU A 220 2.11 -6.50 -0.54
N LEU A 221 2.39 -5.65 0.46
CA LEU A 221 3.47 -4.67 0.38
C LEU A 221 4.83 -5.33 0.13
N HIS A 222 5.12 -6.46 0.79
CA HIS A 222 6.32 -7.22 0.51
C HIS A 222 6.36 -7.73 -0.94
N ALA A 223 5.20 -8.17 -1.47
CA ALA A 223 5.08 -8.61 -2.86
C ALA A 223 5.36 -7.48 -3.88
N PHE A 224 5.19 -6.22 -3.52
CA PHE A 224 5.66 -5.07 -4.32
C PHE A 224 7.16 -4.81 -4.14
N ILE A 225 7.65 -4.81 -2.89
CA ILE A 225 9.02 -4.42 -2.55
C ILE A 225 10.05 -5.38 -3.14
N ALA A 226 9.85 -6.69 -2.98
CA ALA A 226 10.85 -7.68 -3.35
C ALA A 226 11.14 -7.70 -4.87
N PRO A 227 10.14 -7.75 -5.78
CA PRO A 227 10.42 -7.67 -7.21
C PRO A 227 10.92 -6.29 -7.65
N THR A 228 10.45 -5.19 -7.04
CA THR A 228 11.01 -3.85 -7.32
C THR A 228 12.50 -3.81 -6.99
N ALA A 229 12.93 -4.38 -5.87
CA ALA A 229 14.36 -4.47 -5.52
C ALA A 229 15.17 -5.25 -6.58
N ARG A 230 14.62 -6.34 -7.13
CA ARG A 230 15.24 -7.10 -8.23
C ARG A 230 15.35 -6.26 -9.50
N ALA A 231 14.26 -5.58 -9.88
CA ALA A 231 14.20 -4.74 -11.08
C ALA A 231 15.18 -3.55 -10.98
N VAL A 232 15.22 -2.84 -9.85
CA VAL A 232 16.16 -1.75 -9.59
C VAL A 232 17.61 -2.23 -9.67
N LYS A 233 17.95 -3.37 -9.07
CA LYS A 233 19.31 -3.95 -9.20
C LYS A 233 19.67 -4.24 -10.64
N SER A 234 18.76 -4.80 -11.42
CA SER A 234 18.96 -5.07 -12.82
C SER A 234 19.22 -3.76 -13.61
N ALA A 235 18.41 -2.73 -13.39
CA ALA A 235 18.57 -1.43 -14.00
C ALA A 235 19.93 -0.79 -13.64
N ARG A 236 20.31 -0.81 -12.36
CA ARG A 236 21.63 -0.30 -11.90
C ARG A 236 22.81 -1.00 -12.58
N ARG A 237 22.75 -2.32 -12.73
CA ARG A 237 23.78 -3.08 -13.46
C ARG A 237 23.89 -2.66 -14.92
N THR A 238 22.74 -2.48 -15.58
CA THR A 238 22.71 -2.01 -16.98
C THR A 238 23.33 -0.61 -17.14
N MET A 239 23.18 0.24 -16.11
CA MET A 239 23.79 1.59 -16.08
C MET A 239 25.27 1.58 -15.64
N GLY A 240 25.86 0.45 -15.30
CA GLY A 240 27.22 0.37 -14.75
C GLY A 240 27.37 0.93 -13.34
N LEU A 241 26.26 1.14 -12.60
CA LEU A 241 26.26 1.61 -11.24
C LEU A 241 26.55 0.45 -10.28
N SER A 242 27.44 0.68 -9.30
CA SER A 242 27.77 -0.34 -8.29
C SER A 242 26.50 -0.83 -7.59
N THR A 243 26.34 -2.15 -7.55
CA THR A 243 25.39 -2.81 -6.64
C THR A 243 26.14 -3.04 -5.34
N LEU A 244 25.90 -2.16 -4.35
CA LEU A 244 26.42 -2.35 -3.00
C LEU A 244 25.92 -3.64 -2.37
#